data_9598bafb934c208a5c33c8ef346111e5
#
_entry.id   9598bafb934c208a5c33c8ef346111e5
#
_cell.length_a   1.000
_cell.length_b   1.000
_cell.length_c   1.000
_cell.angle_alpha   90.00
_cell.angle_beta   90.00
_cell.angle_gamma   90.00
#
_symmetry.space_group_name_H-M   'P 1'
#
loop_
_entity.id
_entity.type
_entity.pdbx_description
1 polymer ?
#
loop_
_entity_poly.entity_id
_entity_poly.type
_entity_poly.pdbx_seq_one_letter_code
_entity_poly.pdbx_strand_id
1 'polypeptide(L)'
;MLYDLFKLLAYSYKIIFSTETIERLLQVIPHNELYSSPIKGLFLRHSDQPFCYEDIIQEPSICIVLSGEREVQLGEQCYRFDNQHFMFCPVNIPMRGEIKCAEPQKPFLVMSMKIDIESVSKILLANPNLVDDVQQGD
;
A
#
# COMPACT_ATOMS: atom_id res chain seq x y z
N MET A 1 18.28 -8.20 7.51
CA MET A 1 18.44 -6.94 6.77
C MET A 1 17.18 -6.53 6.02
N LEU A 2 16.69 -7.33 5.09
CA LEU A 2 15.39 -7.08 4.43
C LEU A 2 14.21 -7.08 5.43
N TYR A 3 14.27 -7.93 6.43
CA TYR A 3 13.27 -8.01 7.49
C TYR A 3 13.15 -6.70 8.28
N ASP A 4 14.29 -6.13 8.71
CA ASP A 4 14.31 -4.89 9.47
C ASP A 4 13.85 -3.71 8.62
N LEU A 5 14.24 -3.69 7.35
CA LEU A 5 13.79 -2.67 6.41
C LEU A 5 12.28 -2.71 6.23
N PHE A 6 11.70 -3.90 6.02
CA PHE A 6 10.26 -4.05 5.84
C PHE A 6 9.47 -3.70 7.10
N LYS A 7 10.01 -4.02 8.28
CA LYS A 7 9.42 -3.65 9.56
C LYS A 7 9.35 -2.13 9.76
N LEU A 8 10.35 -1.41 9.25
CA LEU A 8 10.34 0.06 9.23
C LEU A 8 9.33 0.63 8.23
N LEU A 9 8.90 -0.16 7.24
CA LEU A 9 7.98 0.26 6.19
C LEU A 9 6.51 0.06 6.57
N ALA A 10 6.23 -0.68 7.63
CA ALA A 10 4.88 -0.93 8.11
C ALA A 10 4.62 -0.07 9.35
N TYR A 11 3.85 1.00 9.17
CA TYR A 11 3.47 1.88 10.26
C TYR A 11 2.02 1.66 10.63
N SER A 12 1.74 1.66 11.94
CA SER A 12 0.39 1.75 12.45
C SER A 12 -0.05 3.21 12.36
N TYR A 13 -0.94 3.50 11.43
CA TYR A 13 -1.48 4.84 11.23
C TYR A 13 -2.99 4.77 11.07
N LYS A 14 -3.69 5.56 11.88
CA LYS A 14 -5.14 5.58 11.86
C LYS A 14 -5.65 6.53 10.77
N ILE A 15 -5.68 6.06 9.53
CA ILE A 15 -6.36 6.76 8.44
C ILE A 15 -7.82 6.34 8.47
N ILE A 16 -8.69 7.27 8.81
CA ILE A 16 -10.12 7.02 8.84
C ILE A 16 -10.74 7.59 7.58
N PHE A 17 -11.11 6.69 6.65
CA PHE A 17 -12.00 7.04 5.55
C PHE A 17 -13.42 6.83 6.01
N SER A 18 -14.33 7.75 5.68
CA SER A 18 -15.73 7.59 6.01
C SER A 18 -16.32 6.38 5.28
N THR A 19 -17.27 5.72 5.90
CA THR A 19 -18.02 4.59 5.28
C THR A 19 -18.62 5.01 3.94
N GLU A 20 -19.15 6.23 3.87
CA GLU A 20 -19.72 6.79 2.64
C GLU A 20 -18.69 6.87 1.51
N THR A 21 -17.47 7.32 1.80
CA THR A 21 -16.38 7.41 0.80
C THR A 21 -16.03 6.02 0.28
N ILE A 22 -15.90 5.05 1.18
CA ILE A 22 -15.60 3.65 0.80
C ILE A 22 -16.71 3.09 -0.08
N GLU A 23 -17.96 3.28 0.30
CA GLU A 23 -19.11 2.80 -0.48
C GLU A 23 -19.14 3.42 -1.89
N ARG A 24 -18.88 4.71 -2.01
CA ARG A 24 -18.78 5.38 -3.32
C ARG A 24 -17.67 4.82 -4.19
N LEU A 25 -16.50 4.59 -3.62
CA LEU A 25 -15.38 3.98 -4.34
C LEU A 25 -15.72 2.58 -4.84
N LEU A 26 -16.36 1.77 -4.00
CA LEU A 26 -16.78 0.42 -4.36
C LEU A 26 -17.79 0.38 -5.51
N GLN A 27 -18.59 1.43 -5.68
CA GLN A 27 -19.54 1.54 -6.78
C GLN A 27 -18.87 1.90 -8.12
N VAL A 28 -17.76 2.60 -8.08
CA VAL A 28 -17.07 3.13 -9.27
C VAL A 28 -15.98 2.19 -9.79
N ILE A 29 -15.32 1.48 -8.87
CA ILE A 29 -14.16 0.65 -9.20
C ILE A 29 -14.62 -0.74 -9.64
N PRO A 30 -14.12 -1.26 -10.78
CA PRO A 30 -14.48 -2.59 -11.24
C PRO A 30 -14.01 -3.67 -10.28
N HIS A 31 -14.79 -4.74 -10.17
CA HIS A 31 -14.48 -5.88 -9.30
C HIS A 31 -13.29 -6.68 -9.82
N ASN A 32 -12.41 -7.07 -8.91
CA ASN A 32 -11.33 -8.02 -9.16
C ASN A 32 -10.32 -7.59 -10.23
N GLU A 33 -10.22 -6.29 -10.46
CA GLU A 33 -9.29 -5.69 -11.41
C GLU A 33 -8.51 -4.56 -10.76
N LEU A 34 -7.31 -4.31 -11.29
CA LEU A 34 -6.56 -3.12 -10.94
C LEU A 34 -7.09 -1.94 -11.73
N TYR A 35 -7.56 -0.93 -11.04
CA TYR A 35 -8.10 0.29 -11.64
C TYR A 35 -7.06 1.40 -11.60
N SER A 36 -6.74 1.92 -12.79
CA SER A 36 -5.89 3.11 -12.91
C SER A 36 -6.77 4.34 -12.83
N SER A 37 -6.63 5.11 -11.75
CA SER A 37 -7.45 6.31 -11.55
C SER A 37 -7.05 7.44 -12.52
N PRO A 38 -7.90 8.48 -12.66
CA PRO A 38 -7.53 9.67 -13.41
C PRO A 38 -6.31 10.41 -12.84
N ILE A 39 -5.98 10.19 -11.58
CA ILE A 39 -4.79 10.75 -10.95
C ILE A 39 -3.59 9.88 -11.31
N LYS A 40 -2.61 10.46 -11.97
CA LYS A 40 -1.40 9.75 -12.38
C LYS A 40 -0.70 9.09 -11.18
N GLY A 41 -0.42 7.80 -11.29
CA GLY A 41 0.27 7.04 -10.24
C GLY A 41 -0.62 6.53 -9.12
N LEU A 42 -1.90 6.86 -9.11
CA LEU A 42 -2.86 6.39 -8.11
C LEU A 42 -3.71 5.25 -8.68
N PHE A 43 -3.63 4.10 -8.02
CA PHE A 43 -4.32 2.88 -8.42
C PHE A 43 -5.19 2.38 -7.28
N LEU A 44 -6.29 1.71 -7.65
CA LEU A 44 -7.18 1.06 -6.69
C LEU A 44 -7.46 -0.37 -7.14
N ARG A 45 -7.67 -1.24 -6.18
CA ARG A 45 -8.10 -2.62 -6.44
C ARG A 45 -9.21 -2.98 -5.49
N HIS A 46 -10.30 -3.48 -6.06
CA HIS A 46 -11.47 -3.95 -5.35
C HIS A 46 -11.62 -5.45 -5.60
N SER A 47 -11.69 -6.25 -4.55
CA SER A 47 -11.88 -7.69 -4.64
C SER A 47 -13.00 -8.14 -3.71
N ASP A 48 -13.95 -8.89 -4.23
CA ASP A 48 -15.06 -9.45 -3.48
C ASP A 48 -14.93 -10.96 -3.26
N GLN A 49 -13.80 -11.52 -3.61
CA GLN A 49 -13.45 -12.93 -3.39
C GLN A 49 -11.96 -13.06 -3.04
N PRO A 50 -11.59 -14.12 -2.31
CA PRO A 50 -10.19 -14.37 -2.00
C PRO A 50 -9.35 -14.58 -3.26
N PHE A 51 -8.11 -14.13 -3.22
CA PHE A 51 -7.14 -14.41 -4.28
C PHE A 51 -5.72 -14.33 -3.75
N CYS A 52 -4.79 -14.91 -4.50
CA CYS A 52 -3.38 -14.92 -4.20
C CYS A 52 -2.60 -14.45 -5.43
N TYR A 53 -1.57 -13.64 -5.21
CA TYR A 53 -0.63 -13.26 -6.25
C TYR A 53 0.78 -13.63 -5.82
N GLU A 54 1.52 -14.27 -6.71
CA GLU A 54 2.86 -14.78 -6.44
C GLU A 54 3.89 -14.13 -7.36
N ASP A 55 5.11 -14.05 -6.85
CA ASP A 55 6.28 -13.65 -7.64
C ASP A 55 6.12 -12.31 -8.35
N ILE A 56 5.49 -11.35 -7.66
CA ILE A 56 5.40 -9.99 -8.17
C ILE A 56 6.53 -9.13 -7.60
N ILE A 57 6.87 -8.09 -8.34
CA ILE A 57 7.77 -7.05 -7.84
C ILE A 57 6.93 -5.83 -7.51
N GLN A 58 6.89 -5.48 -6.22
CA GLN A 58 6.25 -4.26 -5.77
C GLN A 58 7.17 -3.08 -6.04
N GLU A 59 6.75 -2.18 -6.90
CA GLU A 59 7.49 -0.95 -7.19
C GLU A 59 7.39 0.04 -6.03
N PRO A 60 8.28 1.04 -5.96
CA PRO A 60 8.22 2.08 -4.93
C PRO A 60 6.84 2.73 -4.87
N SER A 61 6.20 2.62 -3.70
CA SER A 61 4.80 3.02 -3.55
C SER A 61 4.40 3.13 -2.08
N ILE A 62 3.27 3.79 -1.86
CA ILE A 62 2.55 3.77 -0.58
C ILE A 62 1.22 3.05 -0.84
N CYS A 63 0.93 2.04 -0.05
CA CYS A 63 -0.32 1.28 -0.14
C CYS A 63 -1.13 1.43 1.13
N ILE A 64 -2.40 1.76 0.98
CA ILE A 64 -3.34 1.97 2.08
C ILE A 64 -4.52 1.03 1.88
N VAL A 65 -4.76 0.15 2.84
CA VAL A 65 -5.94 -0.71 2.84
C VAL A 65 -7.12 0.08 3.38
N LEU A 66 -8.15 0.25 2.58
CA LEU A 66 -9.36 0.99 2.94
C LEU A 66 -10.43 0.07 3.55
N SER A 67 -10.47 -1.17 3.12
CA SER A 67 -11.43 -2.18 3.58
C SER A 67 -10.82 -3.57 3.47
N GLY A 68 -11.09 -4.42 4.45
CA GLY A 68 -10.56 -5.78 4.48
C GLY A 68 -9.11 -5.83 4.97
N GLU A 69 -8.43 -6.91 4.63
CA GLU A 69 -7.04 -7.11 5.02
C GLU A 69 -6.30 -7.95 3.99
N ARG A 70 -4.98 -7.82 3.96
CA ARG A 70 -4.12 -8.67 3.16
C ARG A 70 -2.91 -9.12 3.94
N GLU A 71 -2.39 -10.27 3.57
CA GLU A 71 -1.09 -10.75 4.04
C GLU A 71 -0.06 -10.59 2.93
N VAL A 72 1.14 -10.16 3.30
CA VAL A 72 2.28 -10.06 2.40
C VAL A 72 3.39 -10.93 2.96
N GLN A 73 3.90 -11.83 2.13
CA GLN A 73 5.04 -12.67 2.47
C GLN A 73 6.31 -12.11 1.82
N LEU A 74 7.30 -11.90 2.66
CA LEU A 74 8.63 -11.45 2.27
C LEU A 74 9.66 -12.40 2.88
N GLY A 75 10.21 -13.30 2.03
CA GLY A 75 11.04 -14.39 2.52
C GLY A 75 10.24 -15.31 3.43
N GLU A 76 10.69 -15.52 4.66
CA GLU A 76 10.02 -16.37 5.64
C GLU A 76 9.04 -15.60 6.54
N GLN A 77 8.95 -14.27 6.38
CA GLN A 77 8.12 -13.42 7.22
C GLN A 77 6.79 -13.10 6.54
N CYS A 78 5.72 -13.12 7.33
CA CYS A 78 4.39 -12.70 6.90
C CYS A 78 3.98 -11.44 7.64
N TYR A 79 3.43 -10.48 6.91
CA TYR A 79 2.95 -9.22 7.43
C TYR A 79 1.48 -9.06 7.08
N ARG A 80 0.69 -8.59 8.04
CA ARG A 80 -0.74 -8.37 7.86
C ARG A 80 -1.03 -6.88 7.81
N PHE A 81 -1.77 -6.46 6.79
CA PHE A 81 -2.18 -5.07 6.60
C PHE A 81 -3.69 -4.97 6.52
N ASP A 82 -4.25 -4.10 7.33
CA ASP A 82 -5.66 -3.77 7.37
C ASP A 82 -5.86 -2.25 7.28
N ASN A 83 -7.06 -1.76 7.56
CA ASN A 83 -7.36 -0.32 7.51
C ASN A 83 -6.68 0.52 8.61
N GLN A 84 -5.91 -0.08 9.48
CA GLN A 84 -5.12 0.62 10.52
C GLN A 84 -3.64 0.72 10.18
N HIS A 85 -3.24 0.18 9.04
CA HIS A 85 -1.84 0.13 8.63
C HIS A 85 -1.68 0.61 7.20
N PHE A 86 -0.55 1.20 6.91
CA PHE A 86 -0.13 1.42 5.53
C PHE A 86 1.20 0.74 5.28
N MET A 87 1.46 0.42 4.03
CA MET A 87 2.73 -0.15 3.60
C MET A 87 3.49 0.88 2.78
N PHE A 88 4.68 1.21 3.22
CA PHE A 88 5.60 2.06 2.47
C PHE A 88 6.71 1.19 1.87
N CYS A 89 6.83 1.22 0.56
CA CYS A 89 7.81 0.45 -0.19
C CYS A 89 8.71 1.41 -0.96
N PRO A 90 9.95 1.68 -0.48
CA PRO A 90 10.83 2.68 -1.10
C PRO A 90 11.64 2.13 -2.28
N VAL A 91 11.73 0.82 -2.44
CA VAL A 91 12.52 0.15 -3.47
C VAL A 91 11.72 -0.99 -4.07
N ASN A 92 12.18 -1.53 -5.20
CA ASN A 92 11.58 -2.72 -5.77
C ASN A 92 11.76 -3.92 -4.82
N ILE A 93 10.66 -4.53 -4.41
CA ILE A 93 10.67 -5.66 -3.49
C ILE A 93 9.88 -6.82 -4.10
N PRO A 94 10.50 -8.00 -4.30
CA PRO A 94 9.75 -9.19 -4.68
C PRO A 94 8.89 -9.64 -3.50
N MET A 95 7.62 -9.94 -3.77
CA MET A 95 6.69 -10.33 -2.72
C MET A 95 5.61 -11.26 -3.22
N ARG A 96 5.01 -11.95 -2.26
CA ARG A 96 3.79 -12.73 -2.43
C ARG A 96 2.71 -12.12 -1.55
N GLY A 97 1.52 -11.96 -2.09
CA GLY A 97 0.40 -11.41 -1.33
C GLY A 97 -0.82 -12.30 -1.40
N GLU A 98 -1.62 -12.26 -0.35
CA GLU A 98 -2.84 -13.06 -0.24
C GLU A 98 -3.95 -12.26 0.41
N ILE A 99 -5.13 -12.28 -0.20
CA ILE A 99 -6.37 -11.77 0.37
C ILE A 99 -7.23 -12.99 0.70
N LYS A 100 -7.31 -13.32 2.00
CA LYS A 100 -7.97 -14.55 2.47
C LYS A 100 -9.46 -14.41 2.67
N CYS A 101 -9.92 -13.22 3.09
CA CYS A 101 -11.25 -13.01 3.63
C CYS A 101 -12.01 -11.89 2.91
N ALA A 102 -12.03 -11.94 1.58
CA ALA A 102 -12.86 -11.01 0.81
C ALA A 102 -14.19 -11.65 0.45
N GLU A 103 -15.28 -10.92 0.63
CA GLU A 103 -16.63 -11.35 0.28
C GLU A 103 -17.45 -10.13 -0.14
N PRO A 104 -18.58 -10.28 -0.85
CA PRO A 104 -19.38 -9.14 -1.35
C PRO A 104 -19.82 -8.15 -0.27
N GLN A 105 -20.15 -8.63 0.94
CA GLN A 105 -20.57 -7.77 2.04
C GLN A 105 -19.39 -7.13 2.77
N LYS A 106 -18.19 -7.69 2.61
CA LYS A 106 -16.97 -7.23 3.26
C LYS A 106 -15.81 -7.34 2.28
N PRO A 107 -15.81 -6.51 1.24
CA PRO A 107 -14.80 -6.59 0.19
C PRO A 107 -13.43 -6.09 0.65
N PHE A 108 -12.42 -6.48 -0.09
CA PHE A 108 -11.09 -5.90 0.03
C PHE A 108 -10.98 -4.70 -0.90
N LEU A 109 -10.50 -3.58 -0.37
CA LEU A 109 -10.23 -2.37 -1.14
C LEU A 109 -8.89 -1.79 -0.72
N VAL A 110 -7.99 -1.62 -1.68
CA VAL A 110 -6.68 -1.02 -1.45
C VAL A 110 -6.45 0.12 -2.45
N MET A 111 -5.81 1.16 -1.95
CA MET A 111 -5.33 2.28 -2.74
C MET A 111 -3.80 2.25 -2.72
N SER A 112 -3.17 2.36 -3.88
CA SER A 112 -1.72 2.45 -3.97
C SER A 112 -1.31 3.67 -4.79
N MET A 113 -0.30 4.36 -4.30
CA MET A 113 0.27 5.52 -4.99
C MET A 113 1.74 5.22 -5.29
N LYS A 114 2.10 5.27 -6.56
CA LYS A 114 3.50 5.14 -6.98
C LYS A 114 4.31 6.34 -6.50
N ILE A 115 5.53 6.07 -6.05
CA ILE A 115 6.48 7.10 -5.65
C ILE A 115 7.38 7.40 -6.84
N ASP A 116 7.34 8.65 -7.29
CA ASP A 116 8.25 9.15 -8.29
C ASP A 116 9.55 9.61 -7.60
N ILE A 117 10.62 8.87 -7.79
CA ILE A 117 11.92 9.13 -7.16
C ILE A 117 12.46 10.51 -7.57
N GLU A 118 12.23 10.94 -8.80
CA GLU A 118 12.66 12.26 -9.25
C GLU A 118 11.95 13.38 -8.47
N SER A 119 10.64 13.26 -8.28
CA SER A 119 9.88 14.23 -7.48
C SER A 119 10.32 14.26 -6.03
N VAL A 120 10.59 13.09 -5.44
CA VAL A 120 11.13 13.00 -4.07
C VAL A 120 12.48 13.69 -3.97
N SER A 121 13.38 13.45 -4.93
CA SER A 121 14.68 14.09 -4.97
C SER A 121 14.58 15.61 -5.05
N LYS A 122 13.67 16.12 -5.87
CA LYS A 122 13.42 17.58 -5.97
C LYS A 122 12.96 18.16 -4.64
N ILE A 123 12.07 17.47 -3.94
CA ILE A 123 11.57 17.92 -2.62
C ILE A 123 12.71 17.96 -1.61
N LEU A 124 13.57 16.92 -1.57
CA LEU A 124 14.69 16.86 -0.65
C LEU A 124 15.71 17.95 -0.94
N LEU A 125 16.02 18.22 -2.20
CA LEU A 125 16.94 19.28 -2.59
C LEU A 125 16.41 20.67 -2.23
N ALA A 126 15.11 20.88 -2.32
CA ALA A 126 14.46 22.15 -1.94
C ALA A 126 14.34 22.32 -0.42
N ASN A 127 14.48 21.25 0.35
CA ASN A 127 14.31 21.23 1.81
C ASN A 127 15.48 20.48 2.48
N PRO A 128 16.70 21.04 2.48
CA PRO A 128 17.88 20.34 3.01
C PRO A 128 17.73 19.87 4.46
N ASN A 129 16.95 20.58 5.27
CA ASN A 129 16.71 20.23 6.67
C ASN A 129 16.05 18.87 6.85
N LEU A 130 15.25 18.42 5.88
CA LEU A 130 14.63 17.09 5.93
C LEU A 130 15.67 15.96 5.90
N VAL A 131 16.76 16.16 5.17
CA VAL A 131 17.86 15.18 5.09
C VAL A 131 18.62 15.12 6.42
N ASP A 132 18.86 16.28 7.04
CA ASP A 132 19.54 16.36 8.32
C ASP A 132 18.74 15.69 9.42
N ASP A 133 17.41 15.89 9.44
CA ASP A 133 16.51 15.24 10.40
C ASP A 133 16.56 13.71 10.28
N VAL A 134 16.62 13.18 9.07
CA VAL A 134 16.74 11.74 8.84
C VAL A 134 18.07 11.20 9.36
N GLN A 135 19.16 11.93 9.19
CA GLN A 135 20.49 11.54 9.69
C GLN A 135 20.59 11.59 11.22
N GLN A 136 19.84 12.45 11.86
CA GLN A 136 19.79 12.59 13.33
C GLN A 136 18.83 11.61 14.00
N GLY A 137 17.99 10.95 13.25
CA GLY A 137 16.96 10.05 13.75
C GLY A 137 17.43 8.63 14.10
N ASP A 138 18.71 8.37 14.07
CA ASP A 138 19.28 7.06 14.41
C ASP A 138 19.63 6.96 15.90
#